data_20439a03f17dc8ff9ea5715f6142e145
#
_entry.id   20439a03f17dc8ff9ea5715f6142e145
#
_cell.length_a   1.000
_cell.length_b   1.000
_cell.length_c   1.000
_cell.angle_alpha   90.00
_cell.angle_beta   90.00
_cell.angle_gamma   90.00
#
_symmetry.space_group_name_H-M   'P 1'
#
loop_
_entity.id
_entity.type
_entity.pdbx_description
1 polymer ?
#
loop_
_entity_poly.entity_id
_entity_poly.type
_entity_poly.pdbx_seq_one_letter_code
_entity_poly.pdbx_strand_id
1 'polypeptide(L)'
;MGNKARALDEFIRRVEARFGDSVQEIILFGSYARGDHDEESDIDVLIVGDVDFDELMNIVTDILLEYGELISPIVLKPEEFGKRRDSFIKTVLSEGKVLYSSISTP
;
A
#
# COMPACT_ATOMS: atom_id res chain seq x y z
N MET A 1 9.67 10.15 -17.72
CA MET A 1 8.31 10.15 -17.17
C MET A 1 8.15 8.97 -16.24
N GLY A 2 7.75 9.24 -15.02
CA GLY A 2 7.58 8.18 -14.05
C GLY A 2 6.31 7.38 -14.26
N ASN A 3 6.35 6.13 -13.84
CA ASN A 3 5.22 5.21 -13.93
C ASN A 3 4.57 4.97 -12.57
N LYS A 4 4.88 5.82 -11.58
CA LYS A 4 4.43 5.56 -10.21
C LYS A 4 2.92 5.46 -10.06
N ALA A 5 2.19 6.39 -10.66
CA ALA A 5 0.73 6.36 -10.56
C ALA A 5 0.14 5.12 -11.22
N ARG A 6 0.66 4.75 -12.39
CA ARG A 6 0.19 3.57 -13.11
C ARG A 6 0.56 2.28 -12.37
N ALA A 7 1.77 2.22 -11.85
CA ALA A 7 2.22 1.07 -11.07
C ALA A 7 1.37 0.90 -9.82
N LEU A 8 1.09 1.98 -9.12
CA LEU A 8 0.27 1.94 -7.91
C LEU A 8 -1.15 1.50 -8.20
N ASP A 9 -1.76 2.04 -9.26
CA ASP A 9 -3.11 1.66 -9.65
C ASP A 9 -3.19 0.17 -9.97
N GLU A 10 -2.22 -0.34 -10.72
CA GLU A 10 -2.20 -1.75 -11.09
C GLU A 10 -1.94 -2.64 -9.87
N PHE A 11 -1.08 -2.19 -8.97
CA PHE A 11 -0.82 -2.90 -7.72
C PHE A 11 -2.11 -3.07 -6.91
N ILE A 12 -2.86 -1.99 -6.75
CA ILE A 12 -4.12 -2.03 -6.00
C ILE A 12 -5.11 -3.00 -6.66
N ARG A 13 -5.23 -2.94 -7.98
CA ARG A 13 -6.13 -3.84 -8.69
C ARG A 13 -5.77 -5.30 -8.50
N ARG A 14 -4.48 -5.63 -8.55
CA ARG A 14 -4.02 -7.01 -8.37
C ARG A 14 -4.19 -7.49 -6.95
N VAL A 15 -3.97 -6.61 -5.97
CA VAL A 15 -4.18 -6.94 -4.56
C VAL A 15 -5.66 -7.21 -4.30
N GLU A 16 -6.55 -6.37 -4.83
CA GLU A 16 -7.99 -6.59 -4.70
C GLU A 16 -8.41 -7.89 -5.35
N ALA A 17 -7.90 -8.17 -6.54
CA ALA A 17 -8.26 -9.39 -7.26
C ALA A 17 -7.78 -10.63 -6.54
N ARG A 18 -6.61 -10.57 -5.91
CA ARG A 18 -6.00 -11.73 -5.28
C ARG A 18 -6.51 -11.98 -3.87
N PHE A 19 -6.70 -10.93 -3.09
CA PHE A 19 -7.02 -11.06 -1.66
C PHE A 19 -8.45 -10.67 -1.31
N GLY A 20 -9.07 -9.86 -2.15
CA GLY A 20 -10.48 -9.51 -1.95
C GLY A 20 -10.77 -8.93 -0.57
N ASP A 21 -11.74 -9.51 0.12
CA ASP A 21 -12.20 -9.02 1.42
C ASP A 21 -11.19 -9.20 2.53
N SER A 22 -10.11 -9.93 2.28
CA SER A 22 -9.03 -10.07 3.28
C SER A 22 -8.28 -8.76 3.48
N VAL A 23 -8.38 -7.83 2.53
CA VAL A 23 -7.76 -6.50 2.64
C VAL A 23 -8.82 -5.50 3.08
N GLN A 24 -8.58 -4.84 4.21
CA GLN A 24 -9.50 -3.81 4.71
C GLN A 24 -9.15 -2.44 4.20
N GLU A 25 -7.86 -2.09 4.19
CA GLU A 25 -7.41 -0.78 3.72
C GLU A 25 -6.05 -0.87 3.07
N ILE A 26 -5.82 0.02 2.11
CA ILE A 26 -4.49 0.27 1.53
C ILE A 26 -4.24 1.76 1.68
N ILE A 27 -3.18 2.13 2.37
CA ILE A 27 -2.86 3.53 2.67
C ILE A 27 -1.50 3.87 2.08
N LEU A 28 -1.46 4.88 1.24
CA LEU A 28 -0.22 5.41 0.69
C LEU A 28 0.40 6.37 1.70
N PHE A 29 1.69 6.20 1.97
CA PHE A 29 2.41 7.10 2.87
C PHE A 29 3.82 7.34 2.31
N GLY A 30 4.65 8.07 3.06
CA GLY A 30 6.02 8.31 2.65
C GLY A 30 6.16 9.41 1.62
N SER A 31 7.31 9.45 0.94
CA SER A 31 7.65 10.56 0.06
C SER A 31 6.69 10.74 -1.11
N TYR A 32 6.21 9.66 -1.67
CA TYR A 32 5.27 9.77 -2.79
C TYR A 32 3.94 10.38 -2.33
N ALA A 33 3.47 9.99 -1.15
CA ALA A 33 2.25 10.58 -0.58
C ALA A 33 2.41 12.07 -0.30
N ARG A 34 3.59 12.47 0.18
CA ARG A 34 3.88 13.88 0.50
C ARG A 34 4.14 14.73 -0.74
N GLY A 35 4.48 14.10 -1.86
CA GLY A 35 4.82 14.81 -3.09
C GLY A 35 6.26 15.27 -3.17
N ASP A 36 7.13 14.84 -2.24
CA ASP A 36 8.55 15.20 -2.25
C ASP A 36 9.45 14.05 -2.72
N HIS A 37 8.89 13.13 -3.48
CA HIS A 37 9.60 12.00 -4.04
C HIS A 37 10.41 12.39 -5.28
N ASP A 38 11.38 11.54 -5.62
CA ASP A 38 12.07 11.61 -6.91
C ASP A 38 11.80 10.31 -7.68
N GLU A 39 12.41 10.15 -8.84
CA GLU A 39 12.16 8.99 -9.69
C GLU A 39 12.63 7.68 -9.05
N GLU A 40 13.61 7.75 -8.17
CA GLU A 40 14.17 6.56 -7.52
C GLU A 40 13.48 6.22 -6.21
N SER A 41 12.57 7.07 -5.73
CA SER A 41 11.86 6.83 -4.48
C SER A 41 10.91 5.63 -4.61
N ASP A 42 10.87 4.82 -3.56
CA ASP A 42 9.92 3.72 -3.48
C ASP A 42 8.52 4.26 -3.21
N ILE A 43 7.53 3.46 -3.56
CA ILE A 43 6.14 3.76 -3.23
C ILE A 43 5.80 3.00 -1.95
N ASP A 44 5.64 3.73 -0.85
CA ASP A 44 5.37 3.13 0.47
C ASP A 44 3.88 2.96 0.68
N VAL A 45 3.47 1.73 0.95
CA VAL A 45 2.05 1.45 1.20
C VAL A 45 1.90 0.62 2.47
N LEU A 46 0.85 0.91 3.22
CA LEU A 46 0.45 0.10 4.36
C LEU A 46 -0.79 -0.69 3.95
N ILE A 47 -0.74 -2.00 4.10
CA ILE A 47 -1.88 -2.86 3.83
C ILE A 47 -2.39 -3.38 5.16
N VAL A 48 -3.64 -3.06 5.47
CA VAL A 48 -4.32 -3.56 6.66
C VAL A 48 -5.19 -4.72 6.23
N GLY A 49 -4.86 -5.90 6.68
CA GLY A 49 -5.61 -7.08 6.29
C GLY A 49 -4.88 -8.37 6.65
N ASP A 50 -5.50 -9.47 6.29
CA ASP A 50 -4.93 -10.80 6.48
C ASP A 50 -4.50 -11.33 5.12
N VAL A 51 -3.28 -10.97 4.71
CA VAL A 51 -2.75 -11.34 3.40
C VAL A 51 -1.47 -12.14 3.55
N ASP A 52 -1.27 -13.08 2.63
CA ASP A 52 -0.03 -13.85 2.58
C ASP A 52 1.07 -12.94 2.02
N PHE A 53 2.10 -12.72 2.82
CA PHE A 53 3.15 -11.80 2.45
C PHE A 53 3.93 -12.26 1.22
N ASP A 54 4.16 -13.57 1.08
CA ASP A 54 4.90 -14.10 -0.07
C ASP A 54 4.12 -13.86 -1.36
N GLU A 55 2.82 -14.09 -1.34
CA GLU A 55 1.97 -13.81 -2.50
C GLU A 55 1.94 -12.32 -2.82
N LEU A 56 1.90 -11.49 -1.78
CA LEU A 56 1.94 -10.05 -1.97
C LEU A 56 3.26 -9.63 -2.63
N MET A 57 4.37 -10.20 -2.19
CA MET A 57 5.68 -9.87 -2.77
C MET A 57 5.81 -10.35 -4.21
N ASN A 58 5.09 -11.39 -4.61
CA ASN A 58 5.04 -11.78 -6.01
C ASN A 58 4.39 -10.68 -6.85
N ILE A 59 3.34 -10.07 -6.34
CA ILE A 59 2.69 -8.94 -7.02
C ILE A 59 3.67 -7.76 -7.11
N VAL A 60 4.36 -7.46 -6.02
CA VAL A 60 5.36 -6.37 -5.97
C VAL A 60 6.43 -6.60 -7.04
N THR A 61 6.92 -7.83 -7.14
CA THR A 61 7.96 -8.18 -8.12
C THR A 61 7.44 -8.01 -9.55
N ASP A 62 6.23 -8.47 -9.82
CA ASP A 62 5.65 -8.33 -11.15
C ASP A 62 5.48 -6.85 -11.52
N ILE A 63 5.06 -6.01 -10.59
CA ILE A 63 4.94 -4.57 -10.83
C ILE A 63 6.31 -3.96 -11.13
N LEU A 64 7.32 -4.35 -10.37
CA LEU A 64 8.68 -3.87 -10.61
C LEU A 64 9.16 -4.22 -12.01
N LEU A 65 8.92 -5.46 -12.43
CA LEU A 65 9.36 -5.91 -13.75
C LEU A 65 8.58 -5.25 -14.89
N GLU A 66 7.30 -4.98 -14.70
CA GLU A 66 6.45 -4.42 -15.74
C GLU A 66 6.53 -2.90 -15.83
N TYR A 67 6.64 -2.22 -14.69
CA TYR A 67 6.57 -0.75 -14.65
C TYR A 67 7.87 -0.07 -14.23
N GLY A 68 8.83 -0.85 -13.75
CA GLY A 68 10.10 -0.27 -13.28
C GLY A 68 9.98 0.48 -11.97
N GLU A 69 8.91 0.26 -11.20
CA GLU A 69 8.69 0.95 -9.94
C GLU A 69 8.61 -0.04 -8.79
N LEU A 70 9.32 0.27 -7.70
CA LEU A 70 9.33 -0.58 -6.52
C LEU A 70 8.27 -0.12 -5.53
N ILE A 71 7.39 -1.03 -5.16
CA ILE A 71 6.41 -0.80 -4.11
C ILE A 71 6.93 -1.48 -2.84
N SER A 72 6.96 -0.71 -1.75
CA SER A 72 7.43 -1.20 -0.45
C SER A 72 6.22 -1.36 0.47
N PRO A 73 5.67 -2.57 0.60
CA PRO A 73 4.49 -2.76 1.42
C PRO A 73 4.85 -3.08 2.86
N ILE A 74 4.03 -2.57 3.78
CA ILE A 74 4.03 -3.00 5.18
C ILE A 74 2.64 -3.58 5.42
N VAL A 75 2.58 -4.77 6.02
CA VAL A 75 1.32 -5.45 6.26
C VAL A 75 1.06 -5.50 7.76
N LEU A 76 -0.10 -5.02 8.16
CA LEU A 76 -0.57 -5.13 9.55
C LEU A 76 -1.92 -5.80 9.56
N LYS A 77 -2.14 -6.66 10.54
CA LYS A 77 -3.45 -7.23 10.74
C LYS A 77 -4.38 -6.14 11.30
N PRO A 78 -5.69 -6.24 11.04
CA PRO A 78 -6.63 -5.21 11.51
C PRO A 78 -6.54 -4.94 13.01
N GLU A 79 -6.41 -5.98 13.81
CA GLU A 79 -6.31 -5.80 15.26
C GLU A 79 -5.01 -5.10 15.67
N GLU A 80 -3.92 -5.35 14.95
CA GLU A 80 -2.66 -4.66 15.21
C GLU A 80 -2.76 -3.18 14.88
N PHE A 81 -3.33 -2.88 13.72
CA PHE A 81 -3.49 -1.51 13.28
C PHE A 81 -4.37 -0.71 14.23
N GLY A 82 -5.45 -1.33 14.69
CA GLY A 82 -6.37 -0.68 15.61
C GLY A 82 -5.79 -0.38 16.98
N LYS A 83 -4.80 -1.16 17.41
CA LYS A 83 -4.19 -1.01 18.74
C LYS A 83 -2.94 -0.16 18.76
N ARG A 84 -2.23 -0.06 17.62
CA ARG A 84 -0.95 0.66 17.59
C ARG A 84 -1.15 2.16 17.62
N ARG A 85 -0.32 2.83 18.42
CA ARG A 85 -0.32 4.28 18.54
C ARG A 85 1.12 4.83 18.55
N ASP A 86 2.06 4.05 17.99
CA ASP A 86 3.46 4.47 17.92
C ASP A 86 3.66 5.57 16.85
N SER A 87 4.88 6.09 16.78
CA SER A 87 5.21 7.18 15.87
C SER A 87 4.94 6.82 14.41
N PHE A 88 5.22 5.57 14.04
CA PHE A 88 5.01 5.14 12.65
C PHE A 88 3.54 5.25 12.27
N ILE A 89 2.65 4.70 13.10
CA ILE A 89 1.22 4.73 12.81
C ILE A 89 0.69 6.16 12.82
N LYS A 90 1.15 6.99 13.76
CA LYS A 90 0.75 8.39 13.80
C LYS A 90 1.13 9.12 12.51
N THR A 91 2.34 8.85 12.00
CA THR A 91 2.80 9.43 10.75
C THR A 91 1.93 8.97 9.58
N VAL A 92 1.64 7.66 9.50
CA VAL A 92 0.79 7.12 8.45
C VAL A 92 -0.59 7.77 8.49
N LEU A 93 -1.17 7.90 9.69
CA LEU A 93 -2.51 8.49 9.81
C LEU A 93 -2.55 9.98 9.47
N SER A 94 -1.46 10.72 9.74
CA SER A 94 -1.43 12.15 9.47
C SER A 94 -1.06 12.49 8.03
N GLU A 95 -0.20 11.69 7.39
CA GLU A 95 0.29 11.96 6.04
C GLU A 95 -0.31 11.04 4.99
N GLY A 96 -0.89 9.93 5.42
CA GLY A 96 -1.33 8.89 4.52
C GLY A 96 -2.58 9.26 3.74
N LYS A 97 -2.70 8.62 2.57
CA LYS A 97 -3.89 8.73 1.73
C LYS A 97 -4.50 7.35 1.59
N VAL A 98 -5.76 7.22 1.96
CA VAL A 98 -6.47 5.94 1.82
C VAL A 98 -6.78 5.74 0.36
N LEU A 99 -6.20 4.69 -0.24
CA LEU A 99 -6.39 4.38 -1.65
C LEU A 99 -7.47 3.33 -1.86
N TYR A 100 -7.70 2.50 -0.86
CA TYR A 100 -8.70 1.45 -0.92
C TYR A 100 -9.23 1.20 0.49
N SER A 101 -10.53 1.04 0.60
CA SER A 101 -11.16 0.67 1.86
C SER A 101 -12.34 -0.23 1.56
N SER A 102 -12.36 -1.41 2.19
CA SER A 102 -13.49 -2.33 2.05
C SER A 102 -14.58 -2.03 3.08
N ILE A 103 -14.31 -1.10 4.01
CA ILE A 103 -15.30 -0.71 5.00
C ILE A 103 -16.28 0.21 4.31
N SER A 104 -17.45 -0.35 3.96
CA SER A 104 -18.47 0.48 3.34
C SER A 104 -19.13 1.32 4.40
N THR A 105 -19.24 2.60 4.13
CA THR A 105 -20.04 3.51 4.93
C THR A 105 -21.46 3.45 4.43
N PRO A 106 -22.41 3.20 5.29
CA PRO A 106 -23.79 3.23 4.86
C PRO A 106 -24.22 4.63 4.45
#